data_112d39805490fa76f1a54f6c1540c422
#
_entry.id   112d39805490fa76f1a54f6c1540c422
#
_cell.length_a   1.000
_cell.length_b   1.000
_cell.length_c   1.000
_cell.angle_alpha   90.00
_cell.angle_beta   90.00
_cell.angle_gamma   90.00
#
_symmetry.space_group_name_H-M   'P 1'
#
loop_
_entity.id
_entity.type
_entity.pdbx_description
1 polymer ?
#
loop_
_entity_poly.entity_id
_entity_poly.type
_entity_poly.pdbx_seq_one_letter_code
_entity_poly.pdbx_strand_id
1 'polypeptide(L)'
;PTEVVPDVSGSLGPLMGIYTGLRHSTSPCSIAVGCDMPFLDAALLRHLRNLADGYDAVVPVHNGRLQPLHAVYAAACLPAVETMLEEGDLAVHRLFDRVTTRYVERDEWAQFDPSGRTFLSVNTPGELAQAEATARQAYRFPRRTAAR
;
A
#
# COMPACT_ATOMS: atom_id res chain seq x y z
N PRO A 1 14.88 -12.63 -2.54
CA PRO A 1 15.79 -11.50 -2.45
C PRO A 1 15.01 -10.22 -2.72
N THR A 2 15.25 -9.19 -1.89
CA THR A 2 14.65 -7.87 -2.09
C THR A 2 15.54 -7.11 -3.07
N GLU A 3 14.95 -6.58 -4.15
CA GLU A 3 15.64 -5.74 -5.12
C GLU A 3 15.37 -4.27 -4.77
N VAL A 4 16.41 -3.45 -4.79
CA VAL A 4 16.30 -2.01 -4.63
C VAL A 4 16.40 -1.40 -6.02
N VAL A 5 15.31 -0.78 -6.48
CA VAL A 5 15.24 -0.09 -7.76
C VAL A 5 15.20 1.40 -7.49
N PRO A 6 16.18 2.19 -7.98
CA PRO A 6 16.13 3.65 -7.85
C PRO A 6 15.01 4.23 -8.72
N ASP A 7 14.39 5.31 -8.25
CA ASP A 7 13.42 6.05 -9.04
C ASP A 7 14.03 6.53 -10.38
N VAL A 8 13.26 6.43 -11.45
CA VAL A 8 13.69 6.77 -12.82
C VAL A 8 14.09 8.25 -12.97
N SER A 9 13.48 9.12 -12.20
CA SER A 9 13.90 10.52 -12.06
C SER A 9 13.65 10.96 -10.62
N GLY A 10 14.54 11.80 -10.09
CA GLY A 10 14.57 12.16 -8.65
C GLY A 10 13.21 12.41 -8.01
N SER A 11 13.16 12.53 -6.72
CA SER A 11 11.98 12.48 -5.83
C SER A 11 10.74 13.24 -6.36
N LEU A 12 9.95 12.60 -7.21
CA LEU A 12 8.64 13.07 -7.69
C LEU A 12 7.48 12.49 -6.88
N GLY A 13 7.77 12.04 -5.65
CA GLY A 13 6.76 11.54 -4.72
C GLY A 13 6.21 10.14 -5.04
N PRO A 14 5.09 9.76 -4.43
CA PRO A 14 4.56 8.38 -4.48
C PRO A 14 4.20 7.88 -5.89
N LEU A 15 3.77 8.76 -6.80
CA LEU A 15 3.41 8.38 -8.17
C LEU A 15 4.62 7.82 -8.93
N MET A 16 5.80 8.41 -8.74
CA MET A 16 7.03 7.92 -9.35
C MET A 16 7.42 6.55 -8.81
N GLY A 17 7.26 6.32 -7.51
CA GLY A 17 7.50 5.00 -6.89
C GLY A 17 6.56 3.92 -7.48
N ILE A 18 5.28 4.24 -7.66
CA ILE A 18 4.31 3.35 -8.32
C ILE A 18 4.72 3.08 -9.76
N TYR A 19 5.07 4.11 -10.53
CA TYR A 19 5.57 3.98 -11.90
C TYR A 19 6.78 3.05 -11.97
N THR A 20 7.80 3.34 -11.18
CA THR A 20 9.04 2.56 -11.15
C THR A 20 8.76 1.10 -10.79
N GLY A 21 7.92 0.85 -9.78
CA GLY A 21 7.53 -0.49 -9.37
C GLY A 21 6.81 -1.26 -10.48
N LEU A 22 5.84 -0.64 -11.15
CA LEU A 22 5.11 -1.25 -12.26
C LEU A 22 6.01 -1.54 -13.46
N ARG A 23 6.93 -0.63 -13.80
CA ARG A 23 7.88 -0.81 -14.92
C ARG A 23 8.84 -1.98 -14.72
N HIS A 24 9.24 -2.25 -13.48
CA HIS A 24 10.16 -3.34 -13.15
C HIS A 24 9.45 -4.65 -12.80
N SER A 25 8.16 -4.60 -12.52
CA SER A 25 7.40 -5.80 -12.20
C SER A 25 7.17 -6.67 -13.44
N THR A 26 7.36 -7.97 -13.29
CA THR A 26 6.97 -8.98 -14.28
C THR A 26 5.59 -9.57 -13.97
N SER A 27 4.96 -9.16 -12.87
CA SER A 27 3.65 -9.63 -12.44
C SER A 27 2.53 -8.82 -13.11
N PRO A 28 1.36 -9.42 -13.36
CA PRO A 28 0.22 -8.71 -13.95
C PRO A 28 -0.32 -7.60 -13.05
N CYS A 29 -0.10 -7.71 -11.74
CA CYS A 29 -0.43 -6.67 -10.76
C CYS A 29 0.62 -6.60 -9.65
N SER A 30 0.78 -5.42 -9.05
CA SER A 30 1.70 -5.13 -7.95
C SER A 30 0.94 -4.51 -6.78
N ILE A 31 1.41 -4.75 -5.57
CA ILE A 31 0.90 -4.10 -4.35
C ILE A 31 1.87 -2.97 -4.00
N ALA A 32 1.36 -1.74 -3.91
CA ALA A 32 2.12 -0.61 -3.39
C ALA A 32 1.79 -0.40 -1.91
N VAL A 33 2.82 -0.33 -1.06
CA VAL A 33 2.70 -0.04 0.37
C VAL A 33 3.69 1.05 0.78
N GLY A 34 3.29 1.90 1.72
CA GLY A 34 4.17 2.89 2.30
C GLY A 34 5.22 2.23 3.20
N CYS A 35 6.46 2.69 3.13
CA CYS A 35 7.53 2.21 4.00
C CYS A 35 7.35 2.66 5.47
N ASP A 36 6.48 3.62 5.71
CA ASP A 36 6.08 4.20 7.00
C ASP A 36 4.86 3.51 7.62
N MET A 37 4.37 2.41 7.04
CA MET A 37 3.19 1.67 7.49
C MET A 37 3.58 0.39 8.26
N PRO A 38 3.72 0.44 9.60
CA PRO A 38 4.29 -0.68 10.37
C PRO A 38 3.30 -1.84 10.64
N PHE A 39 1.99 -1.63 10.41
CA PHE A 39 0.95 -2.59 10.77
C PHE A 39 0.25 -3.22 9.56
N LEU A 40 1.01 -3.49 8.50
CA LEU A 40 0.45 -4.13 7.30
C LEU A 40 -0.23 -5.46 7.64
N ASP A 41 -1.49 -5.62 7.24
CA ASP A 41 -2.21 -6.88 7.35
C ASP A 41 -2.08 -7.69 6.06
N ALA A 42 -1.40 -8.84 6.14
CA ALA A 42 -1.15 -9.69 4.99
C ALA A 42 -2.43 -10.36 4.43
N ALA A 43 -3.47 -10.55 5.27
CA ALA A 43 -4.73 -11.12 4.81
C ALA A 43 -5.53 -10.08 4.00
N LEU A 44 -5.53 -8.83 4.47
CA LEU A 44 -6.11 -7.72 3.71
C LEU A 44 -5.39 -7.52 2.37
N LEU A 45 -4.06 -7.48 2.35
CA LEU A 45 -3.29 -7.32 1.11
C LEU A 45 -3.58 -8.43 0.10
N ARG A 46 -3.71 -9.69 0.57
CA ARG A 46 -4.14 -10.81 -0.28
C ARG A 46 -5.57 -10.64 -0.79
N HIS A 47 -6.47 -10.15 0.06
CA HIS A 47 -7.85 -9.88 -0.34
C HIS A 47 -7.90 -8.83 -1.46
N LEU A 48 -7.22 -7.70 -1.28
CA LEU A 48 -7.14 -6.64 -2.30
C LEU A 48 -6.60 -7.18 -3.63
N ARG A 49 -5.54 -8.00 -3.58
CA ARG A 49 -4.99 -8.65 -4.77
C ARG A 49 -6.00 -9.55 -5.47
N ASN A 50 -6.81 -10.30 -4.71
CA ASN A 50 -7.81 -11.20 -5.27
C ASN A 50 -8.99 -10.46 -5.92
N LEU A 51 -9.21 -9.20 -5.56
CA LEU A 51 -10.22 -8.32 -6.17
C LEU A 51 -9.73 -7.66 -7.48
N ALA A 52 -8.48 -7.86 -7.86
CA ALA A 52 -7.88 -7.16 -9.00
C ALA A 52 -8.36 -7.66 -10.37
N ASP A 53 -9.07 -8.79 -10.42
CA ASP A 53 -9.57 -9.32 -11.69
C ASP A 53 -10.62 -8.38 -12.30
N GLY A 54 -10.37 -7.94 -13.54
CA GLY A 54 -11.22 -6.99 -14.24
C GLY A 54 -11.06 -5.51 -13.84
N TYR A 55 -10.10 -5.19 -12.96
CA TYR A 55 -9.80 -3.82 -12.54
C TYR A 55 -8.32 -3.46 -12.78
N ASP A 56 -8.08 -2.20 -13.12
CA ASP A 56 -6.73 -1.67 -13.24
C ASP A 56 -6.15 -1.30 -11.86
N ALA A 57 -7.00 -0.86 -10.94
CA ALA A 57 -6.59 -0.57 -9.57
C ALA A 57 -7.63 -1.05 -8.55
N VAL A 58 -7.14 -1.46 -7.36
CA VAL A 58 -7.97 -1.77 -6.19
C VAL A 58 -7.46 -0.95 -5.02
N VAL A 59 -8.29 -0.07 -4.48
CA VAL A 59 -7.89 0.89 -3.46
C VAL A 59 -8.87 0.91 -2.28
N PRO A 60 -8.38 0.73 -1.04
CA PRO A 60 -9.21 0.91 0.16
C PRO A 60 -9.58 2.37 0.40
N VAL A 61 -10.77 2.56 0.95
CA VAL A 61 -11.27 3.84 1.45
C VAL A 61 -11.27 3.79 2.99
N HIS A 62 -10.44 4.59 3.63
CA HIS A 62 -10.38 4.71 5.08
C HIS A 62 -10.66 6.14 5.53
N ASN A 63 -11.66 6.34 6.39
CA ASN A 63 -12.11 7.65 6.85
C ASN A 63 -12.39 8.64 5.71
N GLY A 64 -13.04 8.16 4.63
CA GLY A 64 -13.37 8.94 3.45
C GLY A 64 -12.17 9.32 2.57
N ARG A 65 -11.00 8.71 2.79
CA ARG A 65 -9.77 8.96 2.02
C ARG A 65 -9.30 7.69 1.35
N LEU A 66 -8.91 7.81 0.09
CA LEU A 66 -8.25 6.74 -0.65
C LEU A 66 -6.87 6.43 -0.03
N GLN A 67 -6.49 5.15 -0.05
CA GLN A 67 -5.22 4.67 0.49
C GLN A 67 -4.28 4.20 -0.63
N PRO A 68 -3.72 5.12 -1.44
CA PRO A 68 -2.95 4.78 -2.64
C PRO A 68 -1.65 4.04 -2.35
N LEU A 69 -1.09 4.18 -1.14
CA LEU A 69 0.06 3.42 -0.65
C LEU A 69 -0.35 2.26 0.24
N HIS A 70 -1.50 1.68 -0.02
CA HIS A 70 -2.00 0.41 0.50
C HIS A 70 -2.97 -0.19 -0.53
N ALA A 71 -2.53 -0.24 -1.80
CA ALA A 71 -3.39 -0.51 -2.94
C ALA A 71 -2.73 -1.47 -3.93
N VAL A 72 -3.54 -2.04 -4.81
CA VAL A 72 -3.11 -2.91 -5.92
C VAL A 72 -3.22 -2.13 -7.22
N TYR A 73 -2.21 -2.28 -8.07
CA TYR A 73 -2.16 -1.68 -9.39
C TYR A 73 -1.82 -2.75 -10.43
N ALA A 74 -2.62 -2.85 -11.47
CA ALA A 74 -2.31 -3.68 -12.63
C ALA A 74 -1.26 -2.99 -13.52
N ALA A 75 -0.53 -3.76 -14.31
CA ALA A 75 0.40 -3.23 -15.31
C ALA A 75 -0.33 -2.31 -16.33
N ALA A 76 -1.64 -2.50 -16.52
CA ALA A 76 -2.49 -1.65 -17.36
C ALA A 76 -2.58 -0.18 -16.89
N CYS A 77 -2.21 0.12 -15.63
CA CYS A 77 -2.11 1.50 -15.14
C CYS A 77 -0.95 2.30 -15.79
N LEU A 78 0.08 1.63 -16.34
CA LEU A 78 1.30 2.31 -16.81
C LEU A 78 1.04 3.46 -17.77
N PRO A 79 0.22 3.33 -18.83
CA PRO A 79 -0.02 4.45 -19.76
C PRO A 79 -0.66 5.66 -19.09
N ALA A 80 -1.58 5.44 -18.14
CA ALA A 80 -2.21 6.52 -17.41
C ALA A 80 -1.22 7.23 -16.45
N VAL A 81 -0.36 6.46 -15.79
CA VAL A 81 0.69 7.01 -14.90
C VAL A 81 1.72 7.79 -15.73
N GLU A 82 2.14 7.29 -16.89
CA GLU A 82 3.06 7.98 -17.80
C GLU A 82 2.47 9.34 -18.23
N THR A 83 1.23 9.36 -18.67
CA THR A 83 0.53 10.60 -19.03
C THR A 83 0.50 11.60 -17.87
N MET A 84 0.18 11.14 -16.66
CA MET A 84 0.17 12.02 -15.47
C MET A 84 1.55 12.62 -15.18
N LEU A 85 2.60 11.80 -15.29
CA LEU A 85 3.98 12.28 -15.09
C LEU A 85 4.39 13.31 -16.14
N GLU A 86 4.01 13.11 -17.42
CA GLU A 86 4.24 14.07 -18.51
C GLU A 86 3.49 15.39 -18.30
N GLU A 87 2.27 15.33 -17.78
CA GLU A 87 1.45 16.48 -17.43
C GLU A 87 1.94 17.21 -16.15
N GLY A 88 2.85 16.61 -15.39
CA GLY A 88 3.29 17.11 -14.08
C GLY A 88 2.23 16.94 -12.99
N ASP A 89 1.21 16.10 -13.22
CA ASP A 89 0.17 15.77 -12.23
C ASP A 89 0.64 14.63 -11.33
N LEU A 90 1.19 14.97 -10.16
CA LEU A 90 1.78 14.01 -9.22
C LEU A 90 0.78 13.49 -8.18
N ALA A 91 -0.48 13.88 -8.26
CA ALA A 91 -1.51 13.53 -7.30
C ALA A 91 -2.07 12.13 -7.55
N VAL A 92 -1.52 11.10 -6.87
CA VAL A 92 -1.86 9.68 -7.07
C VAL A 92 -3.38 9.43 -7.04
N HIS A 93 -4.15 10.15 -6.21
CA HIS A 93 -5.60 9.95 -6.14
C HIS A 93 -6.32 10.23 -7.46
N ARG A 94 -5.76 11.07 -8.35
CA ARG A 94 -6.33 11.35 -9.67
C ARG A 94 -6.12 10.21 -10.67
N LEU A 95 -5.19 9.29 -10.40
CA LEU A 95 -5.04 8.09 -11.21
C LEU A 95 -6.32 7.26 -11.21
N PHE A 96 -7.00 7.19 -10.06
CA PHE A 96 -8.21 6.38 -9.91
C PHE A 96 -9.41 6.89 -10.74
N ASP A 97 -9.37 8.16 -11.17
CA ASP A 97 -10.35 8.73 -12.11
C ASP A 97 -10.01 8.41 -13.59
N ARG A 98 -8.78 7.94 -13.85
CA ARG A 98 -8.26 7.69 -15.21
C ARG A 98 -8.23 6.20 -15.58
N VAL A 99 -8.47 5.31 -14.62
CA VAL A 99 -8.40 3.85 -14.79
C VAL A 99 -9.62 3.17 -14.19
N THR A 100 -9.87 1.91 -14.55
CA THR A 100 -10.97 1.13 -13.97
C THR A 100 -10.63 0.75 -12.53
N THR A 101 -11.27 1.42 -11.56
CA THR A 101 -10.93 1.31 -10.15
C THR A 101 -12.00 0.60 -9.33
N ARG A 102 -11.59 -0.37 -8.51
CA ARG A 102 -12.38 -1.01 -7.45
C ARG A 102 -12.09 -0.31 -6.12
N TYR A 103 -13.08 0.36 -5.58
CA TYR A 103 -13.02 0.94 -4.24
C TYR A 103 -13.44 -0.11 -3.21
N VAL A 104 -12.64 -0.29 -2.15
CA VAL A 104 -12.88 -1.26 -1.08
C VAL A 104 -13.27 -0.49 0.17
N GLU A 105 -14.55 -0.54 0.50
CA GLU A 105 -15.14 0.21 1.60
C GLU A 105 -14.91 -0.46 2.96
N ARG A 106 -15.26 0.26 4.04
CA ARG A 106 -15.01 -0.17 5.42
C ARG A 106 -15.61 -1.53 5.76
N ASP A 107 -16.82 -1.81 5.36
CA ASP A 107 -17.53 -3.07 5.63
C ASP A 107 -16.82 -4.29 5.05
N GLU A 108 -16.04 -4.08 4.01
CA GLU A 108 -15.26 -5.13 3.36
C GLU A 108 -13.86 -5.30 3.97
N TRP A 109 -13.09 -4.21 4.15
CA TRP A 109 -11.73 -4.33 4.68
C TRP A 109 -11.69 -4.53 6.21
N ALA A 110 -12.70 -4.08 6.96
CA ALA A 110 -12.72 -4.21 8.43
C ALA A 110 -12.87 -5.65 8.93
N GLN A 111 -13.16 -6.61 8.05
CA GLN A 111 -13.11 -8.04 8.38
C GLN A 111 -11.70 -8.51 8.72
N PHE A 112 -10.67 -7.85 8.18
CA PHE A 112 -9.27 -8.17 8.39
C PHE A 112 -8.64 -7.34 9.51
N ASP A 113 -8.92 -6.05 9.52
CA ASP A 113 -8.46 -5.12 10.58
C ASP A 113 -9.59 -4.17 11.00
N PRO A 114 -10.44 -4.56 11.96
CA PRO A 114 -11.56 -3.73 12.43
C PRO A 114 -11.14 -2.35 12.93
N SER A 115 -9.89 -2.23 13.37
CA SER A 115 -9.31 -0.99 13.93
C SER A 115 -8.75 -0.05 12.87
N GLY A 116 -8.48 -0.54 11.64
CA GLY A 116 -7.85 0.23 10.56
C GLY A 116 -6.40 0.61 10.81
N ARG A 117 -5.71 -0.09 11.73
CA ARG A 117 -4.28 0.16 12.03
C ARG A 117 -3.38 -0.09 10.83
N THR A 118 -3.79 -0.97 9.92
CA THR A 118 -3.07 -1.24 8.68
C THR A 118 -2.83 0.02 7.83
N PHE A 119 -3.66 1.06 8.01
CA PHE A 119 -3.55 2.35 7.29
C PHE A 119 -2.79 3.42 8.06
N LEU A 120 -2.30 3.11 9.28
CA LEU A 120 -1.51 4.07 10.06
C LEU A 120 -0.12 4.21 9.46
N SER A 121 0.29 5.45 9.21
CA SER A 121 1.67 5.83 8.90
C SER A 121 2.36 6.43 10.12
N VAL A 122 3.66 6.23 10.21
CA VAL A 122 4.52 6.70 11.30
C VAL A 122 5.50 7.71 10.72
N ASN A 123 5.31 8.99 11.07
CA ASN A 123 6.08 10.10 10.51
C ASN A 123 6.98 10.80 11.55
N THR A 124 6.81 10.49 12.83
CA THR A 124 7.58 11.10 13.93
C THR A 124 8.18 10.04 14.85
N PRO A 125 9.30 10.35 15.56
CA PRO A 125 9.88 9.45 16.55
C PRO A 125 8.90 9.04 17.66
N GLY A 126 7.97 9.94 18.06
CA GLY A 126 6.95 9.66 19.05
C GLY A 126 5.94 8.63 18.55
N GLU A 127 5.46 8.77 17.32
CA GLU A 127 4.56 7.78 16.68
C GLU A 127 5.26 6.44 16.51
N LEU A 128 6.55 6.42 16.17
CA LEU A 128 7.34 5.19 16.08
C LEU A 128 7.39 4.47 17.42
N ALA A 129 7.70 5.18 18.51
CA ALA A 129 7.74 4.61 19.85
C ALA A 129 6.38 4.04 20.26
N GLN A 130 5.29 4.71 19.92
CA GLN A 130 3.93 4.24 20.19
C GLN A 130 3.57 3.01 19.34
N ALA A 131 3.95 3.00 18.07
CA ALA A 131 3.77 1.86 17.19
C ALA A 131 4.54 0.64 17.69
N GLU A 132 5.81 0.80 18.10
CA GLU A 132 6.60 -0.27 18.71
C GLU A 132 5.98 -0.83 20.02
N ALA A 133 5.48 0.05 20.89
CA ALA A 133 4.81 -0.38 22.13
C ALA A 133 3.56 -1.22 21.80
N THR A 134 2.77 -0.79 20.82
CA THR A 134 1.59 -1.51 20.34
C THR A 134 1.95 -2.86 19.72
N ALA A 135 2.99 -2.92 18.90
CA ALA A 135 3.48 -4.16 18.30
C ALA A 135 3.96 -5.15 19.37
N ARG A 136 4.68 -4.69 20.39
CA ARG A 136 5.14 -5.54 21.53
C ARG A 136 3.98 -6.12 22.32
N GLN A 137 2.86 -5.42 22.44
CA GLN A 137 1.65 -5.93 23.11
C GLN A 137 0.93 -6.98 22.25
N ALA A 138 0.85 -6.77 20.93
CA ALA A 138 0.21 -7.69 20.00
C ALA A 138 1.04 -8.96 19.76
N TYR A 139 2.37 -8.83 19.69
CA TYR A 139 3.32 -9.93 19.53
C TYR A 139 3.96 -10.32 20.86
N ARG A 140 3.17 -10.65 21.88
CA ARG A 140 3.69 -11.40 23.04
C ARG A 140 4.07 -12.81 22.58
N PHE A 141 5.31 -12.96 22.09
CA PHE A 141 5.92 -14.27 21.99
C PHE A 141 5.87 -14.93 23.38
N PRO A 142 5.37 -16.17 23.49
CA PRO A 142 5.54 -16.93 24.72
C PRO A 142 7.04 -17.02 24.97
N ARG A 143 7.50 -16.53 26.14
CA ARG A 143 8.90 -16.69 26.56
C ARG A 143 9.22 -18.18 26.44
N ARG A 144 10.18 -18.54 25.58
CA ARG A 144 10.78 -19.87 25.60
C ARG A 144 11.27 -20.07 27.04
N THR A 145 10.56 -20.84 27.82
CA THR A 145 11.06 -21.38 29.08
C THR A 145 12.30 -22.17 28.73
N ALA A 146 13.47 -21.66 29.12
CA ALA A 146 14.69 -22.43 29.07
C ALA A 146 14.47 -23.66 29.97
N ALA A 147 14.34 -24.82 29.37
CA ALA A 147 14.44 -26.09 30.08
C ALA A 147 15.85 -26.19 30.67
N ARG A 148 15.91 -26.36 32.00
CA ARG A 148 17.12 -26.72 32.74
C ARG A 148 17.47 -28.18 32.45
#